data_2b282de6022832e2d6db79d49aa145e7
#
_entry.id   2b282de6022832e2d6db79d49aa145e7
#
_cell.length_a   1.000
_cell.length_b   1.000
_cell.length_c   1.000
_cell.angle_alpha   90.00
_cell.angle_beta   90.00
_cell.angle_gamma   90.00
#
_symmetry.space_group_name_H-M   'P 1'
#
loop_
_entity.id
_entity.type
_entity.pdbx_description
1 polymer ?
#
loop_
_entity_poly.entity_id
_entity_poly.type
_entity_poly.pdbx_seq_one_letter_code
_entity_poly.pdbx_strand_id
1 'polypeptide(L)'
;DAVTHALDGLDSGALRVAEKIDGDWVTHQWLKKAILLSFRINDSQPISSGPGGSTWFDKVPPKFAGWDEAKFRASGIRAASGCVIRHSAYVAPGAVLMPGFMNLGARVDSGSMIDTWATVGSCAQIGRDVHLSGGVGIGGVLEPPGARPVIIEDGCFVGSRCIVVEGVHVGAEAVLGAGGSGSGLSRGDLLALLADYAPRPGPPPPRPG
;
A
#
# COMPACT_ATOMS: atom_id res chain seq x y z
N ASP A 1 17.59 -12.21 -15.13
CA ASP A 1 17.46 -13.49 -14.43
C ASP A 1 16.04 -13.65 -13.85
N ALA A 2 15.73 -14.78 -13.20
CA ALA A 2 14.39 -15.06 -12.68
C ALA A 2 13.97 -14.08 -11.56
N VAL A 3 14.90 -13.62 -10.74
CA VAL A 3 14.61 -12.65 -9.67
C VAL A 3 14.25 -11.29 -10.26
N THR A 4 15.03 -10.80 -11.21
CA THR A 4 14.74 -9.56 -11.94
C THR A 4 13.38 -9.63 -12.62
N HIS A 5 13.08 -10.73 -13.33
CA HIS A 5 11.78 -10.93 -13.97
C HIS A 5 10.62 -10.87 -12.97
N ALA A 6 10.76 -11.47 -11.79
CA ALA A 6 9.74 -11.42 -10.75
C ALA A 6 9.53 -10.00 -10.21
N LEU A 7 10.63 -9.24 -9.97
CA LEU A 7 10.54 -7.86 -9.49
C LEU A 7 9.92 -6.91 -10.53
N ASP A 8 10.30 -7.06 -11.80
CA ASP A 8 9.74 -6.26 -12.91
C ASP A 8 8.27 -6.61 -13.14
N GLY A 9 7.90 -7.88 -13.00
CA GLY A 9 6.52 -8.34 -13.05
C GLY A 9 5.66 -7.76 -11.92
N LEU A 10 6.21 -7.66 -10.72
CA LEU A 10 5.56 -6.97 -9.60
C LEU A 10 5.46 -5.46 -9.87
N ASP A 11 6.53 -4.84 -10.35
CA ASP A 11 6.58 -3.40 -10.63
C ASP A 11 5.57 -2.96 -11.68
N SER A 12 5.42 -3.76 -12.74
CA SER A 12 4.47 -3.53 -13.83
C SER A 12 3.03 -3.93 -13.49
N GLY A 13 2.81 -4.69 -12.41
CA GLY A 13 1.51 -5.23 -12.05
C GLY A 13 1.11 -6.50 -12.79
N ALA A 14 1.98 -7.04 -13.66
CA ALA A 14 1.78 -8.34 -14.32
C ALA A 14 1.78 -9.52 -13.34
N LEU A 15 2.49 -9.34 -12.21
CA LEU A 15 2.49 -10.28 -11.08
C LEU A 15 1.96 -9.57 -9.83
N ARG A 16 1.41 -10.37 -8.91
CA ARG A 16 0.83 -9.87 -7.67
C ARG A 16 1.19 -10.80 -6.50
N VAL A 17 1.61 -10.24 -5.36
CA VAL A 17 2.01 -11.05 -4.18
C VAL A 17 0.83 -11.80 -3.58
N ALA A 18 -0.35 -11.19 -3.56
CA ALA A 18 -1.57 -11.89 -3.17
C ALA A 18 -2.73 -11.44 -4.06
N GLU A 19 -3.56 -12.39 -4.47
CA GLU A 19 -4.73 -12.15 -5.31
C GLU A 19 -5.92 -13.01 -4.86
N LYS A 20 -7.12 -12.61 -5.26
CA LYS A 20 -8.34 -13.31 -4.92
C LYS A 20 -8.63 -14.37 -6.00
N ILE A 21 -8.59 -15.64 -5.61
CA ILE A 21 -8.88 -16.79 -6.47
C ILE A 21 -10.08 -17.53 -5.86
N ASP A 22 -11.13 -17.74 -6.61
CA ASP A 22 -12.35 -18.40 -6.16
C ASP A 22 -12.94 -17.86 -4.85
N GLY A 23 -12.75 -16.55 -4.62
CA GLY A 23 -13.24 -15.86 -3.43
C GLY A 23 -12.24 -15.75 -2.26
N ASP A 24 -11.19 -16.54 -2.28
CA ASP A 24 -10.18 -16.58 -1.24
C ASP A 24 -8.89 -15.84 -1.63
N TRP A 25 -8.24 -15.19 -0.64
CA TRP A 25 -6.96 -14.54 -0.84
C TRP A 25 -5.82 -15.56 -0.80
N VAL A 26 -5.14 -15.74 -1.93
CA VAL A 26 -4.00 -16.63 -2.11
C VAL A 26 -2.71 -15.83 -2.13
N THR A 27 -1.72 -16.24 -1.32
CA THR A 27 -0.40 -15.60 -1.26
C THR A 27 0.61 -16.38 -2.10
N HIS A 28 1.20 -15.74 -3.08
CA HIS A 28 2.26 -16.29 -3.93
C HIS A 28 3.63 -16.18 -3.23
N GLN A 29 3.92 -17.15 -2.38
CA GLN A 29 5.15 -17.18 -1.57
C GLN A 29 6.43 -17.06 -2.39
N TRP A 30 6.44 -17.57 -3.62
CA TRP A 30 7.61 -17.53 -4.48
C TRP A 30 8.01 -16.09 -4.85
N LEU A 31 7.06 -15.17 -4.99
CA LEU A 31 7.33 -13.75 -5.21
C LEU A 31 7.98 -13.08 -3.99
N LYS A 32 7.50 -13.40 -2.79
CA LYS A 32 8.17 -12.93 -1.55
C LYS A 32 9.59 -13.47 -1.42
N LYS A 33 9.80 -14.75 -1.80
CA LYS A 33 11.15 -15.34 -1.85
C LYS A 33 12.04 -14.66 -2.88
N ALA A 34 11.51 -14.28 -4.05
CA ALA A 34 12.26 -13.51 -5.05
C ALA A 34 12.68 -12.13 -4.50
N ILE A 35 11.79 -11.41 -3.79
CA ILE A 35 12.13 -10.16 -3.12
C ILE A 35 13.25 -10.38 -2.10
N LEU A 36 13.17 -11.40 -1.25
CA LEU A 36 14.21 -11.70 -0.26
C LEU A 36 15.56 -12.06 -0.91
N LEU A 37 15.52 -12.81 -2.01
CA LEU A 37 16.75 -13.15 -2.77
C LEU A 37 17.38 -11.91 -3.38
N SER A 38 16.60 -10.92 -3.84
CA SER A 38 17.14 -9.70 -4.42
C SER A 38 18.05 -8.93 -3.48
N PHE A 39 17.78 -8.94 -2.17
CA PHE A 39 18.63 -8.31 -1.17
C PHE A 39 19.99 -9.02 -0.99
N ARG A 40 20.08 -10.29 -1.38
CA ARG A 40 21.32 -11.07 -1.30
C ARG A 40 22.19 -10.93 -2.55
N ILE A 41 21.56 -10.75 -3.70
CA ILE A 41 22.27 -10.67 -5.00
C ILE A 41 22.62 -9.25 -5.41
N ASN A 42 21.96 -8.25 -4.82
CA ASN A 42 22.23 -6.84 -5.09
C ASN A 42 23.04 -6.22 -3.95
N ASP A 43 24.05 -5.45 -4.30
CA ASP A 43 24.80 -4.63 -3.36
C ASP A 43 24.15 -3.25 -3.22
N SER A 44 24.38 -2.61 -2.06
CA SER A 44 23.97 -1.21 -1.86
C SER A 44 24.78 -0.28 -2.78
N GLN A 45 24.10 0.66 -3.40
CA GLN A 45 24.69 1.62 -4.32
C GLN A 45 24.22 3.04 -4.00
N PRO A 46 25.00 4.09 -4.32
CA PRO A 46 24.53 5.46 -4.23
C PRO A 46 23.35 5.68 -5.19
N ILE A 47 22.27 6.28 -4.68
CA ILE A 47 21.08 6.66 -5.43
C ILE A 47 20.95 8.19 -5.33
N SER A 48 21.18 8.90 -6.44
CA SER A 48 21.29 10.36 -6.49
C SER A 48 19.99 11.08 -6.84
N SER A 49 18.88 10.38 -7.01
CA SER A 49 17.60 10.96 -7.45
C SER A 49 16.53 10.98 -6.35
N GLY A 50 16.95 11.10 -5.10
CA GLY A 50 16.03 11.21 -3.98
C GLY A 50 15.29 12.56 -3.96
N PRO A 51 14.13 12.65 -3.23
CA PRO A 51 13.43 13.90 -3.03
C PRO A 51 14.35 15.01 -2.53
N GLY A 52 14.26 16.19 -3.16
CA GLY A 52 15.10 17.33 -2.80
C GLY A 52 16.57 17.21 -3.24
N GLY A 53 16.91 16.27 -4.12
CA GLY A 53 18.28 16.03 -4.59
C GLY A 53 19.16 15.29 -3.59
N SER A 54 18.57 14.67 -2.58
CA SER A 54 19.30 13.86 -1.61
C SER A 54 19.91 12.61 -2.23
N THR A 55 21.04 12.18 -1.70
CA THR A 55 21.70 10.94 -2.06
C THR A 55 21.41 9.88 -1.01
N TRP A 56 20.99 8.69 -1.46
CA TRP A 56 20.76 7.52 -0.63
C TRP A 56 21.79 6.45 -0.92
N PHE A 57 21.85 5.42 -0.08
CA PHE A 57 22.70 4.26 -0.25
C PHE A 57 21.88 3.00 0.05
N ASP A 58 21.34 2.37 -1.00
CA ASP A 58 20.41 1.25 -0.86
C ASP A 58 20.59 0.23 -1.98
N LYS A 59 20.02 -0.95 -1.77
CA LYS A 59 19.98 -2.08 -2.70
C LYS A 59 18.83 -1.98 -3.72
N VAL A 60 17.83 -1.15 -3.45
CA VAL A 60 16.59 -1.08 -4.20
C VAL A 60 16.43 0.30 -4.84
N PRO A 61 16.39 0.41 -6.16
CA PRO A 61 16.17 1.69 -6.82
C PRO A 61 14.74 2.20 -6.55
N PRO A 62 14.52 3.53 -6.60
CA PRO A 62 13.16 4.07 -6.57
C PRO A 62 12.43 3.75 -7.88
N LYS A 63 11.11 3.52 -7.78
CA LYS A 63 10.24 3.19 -8.92
C LYS A 63 10.33 4.24 -10.04
N PHE A 64 10.36 5.50 -9.68
CA PHE A 64 10.33 6.61 -10.63
C PHE A 64 11.73 7.04 -11.11
N ALA A 65 12.78 6.26 -10.83
CA ALA A 65 14.12 6.56 -11.32
C ALA A 65 14.14 6.61 -12.86
N GLY A 66 14.60 7.74 -13.39
CA GLY A 66 14.68 7.95 -14.83
C GLY A 66 13.34 8.12 -15.58
N TRP A 67 12.24 8.31 -14.85
CA TRP A 67 10.96 8.63 -15.49
C TRP A 67 10.95 10.08 -15.96
N ASP A 68 10.51 10.27 -17.20
CA ASP A 68 10.24 11.55 -17.82
C ASP A 68 8.74 11.91 -17.79
N GLU A 69 8.41 13.09 -18.30
CA GLU A 69 7.01 13.57 -18.36
C GLU A 69 6.12 12.62 -19.19
N ALA A 70 6.63 12.08 -20.30
CA ALA A 70 5.87 11.19 -21.17
C ALA A 70 5.48 9.90 -20.44
N LYS A 71 6.41 9.33 -19.65
CA LYS A 71 6.19 8.13 -18.87
C LYS A 71 5.21 8.38 -17.72
N PHE A 72 5.29 9.52 -17.02
CA PHE A 72 4.30 9.90 -16.00
C PHE A 72 2.91 10.08 -16.60
N ARG A 73 2.78 10.77 -17.72
CA ARG A 73 1.49 10.94 -18.41
C ARG A 73 0.89 9.59 -18.85
N ALA A 74 1.71 8.72 -19.42
CA ALA A 74 1.27 7.39 -19.84
C ALA A 74 0.84 6.49 -18.66
N SER A 75 1.50 6.65 -17.51
CA SER A 75 1.16 5.86 -16.30
C SER A 75 -0.18 6.27 -15.67
N GLY A 76 -0.64 7.50 -15.88
CA GLY A 76 -1.85 8.04 -15.24
C GLY A 76 -1.74 8.21 -13.72
N ILE A 77 -0.53 8.13 -13.16
CA ILE A 77 -0.27 8.27 -11.72
C ILE A 77 -0.05 9.75 -11.39
N ARG A 78 -0.61 10.22 -10.28
CA ARG A 78 -0.23 11.50 -9.67
C ARG A 78 0.70 11.24 -8.48
N ALA A 79 1.97 11.63 -8.60
CA ALA A 79 2.97 11.50 -7.55
C ALA A 79 3.40 12.89 -7.08
N ALA A 80 3.08 13.24 -5.83
CA ALA A 80 3.49 14.51 -5.23
C ALA A 80 4.97 14.48 -4.81
N SER A 81 5.59 15.66 -4.70
CA SER A 81 6.98 15.77 -4.25
C SER A 81 7.18 15.10 -2.89
N GLY A 82 8.24 14.32 -2.75
CA GLY A 82 8.59 13.65 -1.49
C GLY A 82 7.96 12.29 -1.28
N CYS A 83 7.17 11.74 -2.23
CA CYS A 83 6.77 10.34 -2.16
C CYS A 83 7.96 9.43 -2.52
N VAL A 84 8.16 8.39 -1.73
CA VAL A 84 9.23 7.40 -1.90
C VAL A 84 8.60 6.05 -2.22
N ILE A 85 8.70 5.63 -3.47
CA ILE A 85 8.16 4.36 -3.96
C ILE A 85 9.33 3.49 -4.38
N ARG A 86 9.50 2.33 -3.77
CA ARG A 86 10.57 1.39 -4.11
C ARG A 86 10.19 0.59 -5.36
N HIS A 87 11.17 0.24 -6.18
CA HIS A 87 10.98 -0.67 -7.33
C HIS A 87 10.30 -1.98 -6.87
N SER A 88 9.50 -2.60 -7.72
CA SER A 88 8.58 -3.71 -7.46
C SER A 88 7.31 -3.36 -6.65
N ALA A 89 7.11 -2.12 -6.24
CA ALA A 89 5.80 -1.67 -5.78
C ALA A 89 4.95 -1.26 -6.98
N TYR A 90 3.75 -1.82 -7.11
CA TYR A 90 2.82 -1.47 -8.19
C TYR A 90 1.90 -0.33 -7.79
N VAL A 91 1.74 0.62 -8.68
CA VAL A 91 0.77 1.72 -8.56
C VAL A 91 -0.06 1.78 -9.84
N ALA A 92 -1.36 1.65 -9.71
CA ALA A 92 -2.29 1.66 -10.84
C ALA A 92 -2.54 3.08 -11.37
N PRO A 93 -2.96 3.22 -12.66
CA PRO A 93 -3.46 4.48 -13.19
C PRO A 93 -4.60 5.06 -12.34
N GLY A 94 -4.63 6.39 -12.20
CA GLY A 94 -5.63 7.10 -11.39
C GLY A 94 -5.31 7.14 -9.89
N ALA A 95 -4.29 6.45 -9.43
CA ALA A 95 -3.86 6.53 -8.03
C ALA A 95 -3.14 7.87 -7.75
N VAL A 96 -3.34 8.38 -6.52
CA VAL A 96 -2.71 9.61 -6.03
C VAL A 96 -1.79 9.26 -4.86
N LEU A 97 -0.53 9.63 -4.99
CA LEU A 97 0.49 9.43 -3.97
C LEU A 97 0.93 10.79 -3.43
N MET A 98 0.64 11.04 -2.16
CA MET A 98 1.19 12.18 -1.42
C MET A 98 2.54 11.78 -0.81
N PRO A 99 3.32 12.73 -0.23
CA PRO A 99 4.57 12.39 0.44
C PRO A 99 4.38 11.25 1.44
N GLY A 100 5.07 10.16 1.24
CA GLY A 100 4.91 8.93 2.02
C GLY A 100 5.83 7.83 1.50
N PHE A 101 5.61 6.59 1.92
CA PHE A 101 6.50 5.49 1.59
C PHE A 101 5.74 4.24 1.13
N MET A 102 6.16 3.66 0.00
CA MET A 102 5.71 2.34 -0.45
C MET A 102 6.89 1.38 -0.59
N ASN A 103 6.76 0.22 0.00
CA ASN A 103 7.82 -0.80 0.00
C ASN A 103 7.62 -1.85 -1.09
N LEU A 104 8.63 -2.70 -1.28
CA LEU A 104 8.68 -3.74 -2.32
C LEU A 104 7.47 -4.67 -2.27
N GLY A 105 6.98 -5.04 -3.45
CA GLY A 105 5.85 -5.96 -3.60
C GLY A 105 4.50 -5.41 -3.15
N ALA A 106 4.47 -4.19 -2.61
CA ALA A 106 3.23 -3.50 -2.30
C ALA A 106 2.43 -3.20 -3.57
N ARG A 107 1.11 -3.18 -3.46
CA ARG A 107 0.21 -2.84 -4.56
C ARG A 107 -0.79 -1.80 -4.12
N VAL A 108 -1.00 -0.78 -4.97
CA VAL A 108 -2.08 0.21 -4.83
C VAL A 108 -2.86 0.21 -6.14
N ASP A 109 -4.13 -0.15 -6.06
CA ASP A 109 -5.00 -0.20 -7.22
C ASP A 109 -5.64 1.18 -7.54
N SER A 110 -6.35 1.26 -8.67
CA SER A 110 -6.83 2.50 -9.28
C SER A 110 -7.78 3.31 -8.38
N GLY A 111 -7.77 4.64 -8.54
CA GLY A 111 -8.61 5.56 -7.79
C GLY A 111 -8.21 5.76 -6.33
N SER A 112 -7.24 4.99 -5.83
CA SER A 112 -6.84 5.06 -4.43
C SER A 112 -5.91 6.24 -4.14
N MET A 113 -6.04 6.79 -2.92
CA MET A 113 -5.17 7.84 -2.41
C MET A 113 -4.33 7.34 -1.23
N ILE A 114 -3.02 7.48 -1.35
CA ILE A 114 -2.06 7.29 -0.26
C ILE A 114 -1.68 8.69 0.23
N ASP A 115 -2.31 9.12 1.33
CA ASP A 115 -2.20 10.48 1.81
C ASP A 115 -0.90 10.73 2.59
N THR A 116 -0.69 11.97 2.98
CA THR A 116 0.57 12.50 3.52
C THR A 116 1.11 11.67 4.69
N TRP A 117 2.36 11.22 4.56
CA TRP A 117 3.10 10.39 5.51
C TRP A 117 2.46 9.02 5.80
N ALA A 118 1.53 8.56 4.94
CA ALA A 118 1.09 7.19 5.01
C ALA A 118 2.19 6.25 4.51
N THR A 119 2.22 5.05 5.08
CA THR A 119 3.16 3.99 4.73
C THR A 119 2.41 2.78 4.22
N VAL A 120 2.82 2.24 3.08
CA VAL A 120 2.37 0.95 2.56
C VAL A 120 3.52 -0.03 2.65
N GLY A 121 3.46 -0.92 3.63
CA GLY A 121 4.52 -1.88 3.93
C GLY A 121 4.70 -2.95 2.86
N SER A 122 5.79 -3.71 2.97
CA SER A 122 6.15 -4.74 1.98
C SER A 122 5.01 -5.71 1.73
N CYS A 123 4.72 -5.96 0.47
CA CYS A 123 3.72 -6.92 0.01
C CYS A 123 2.25 -6.57 0.34
N ALA A 124 1.97 -5.46 1.03
CA ALA A 124 0.61 -5.04 1.35
C ALA A 124 -0.21 -4.79 0.06
N GLN A 125 -1.49 -5.17 0.09
CA GLN A 125 -2.39 -5.07 -1.05
C GLN A 125 -3.48 -4.06 -0.74
N ILE A 126 -3.48 -2.93 -1.45
CA ILE A 126 -4.48 -1.88 -1.34
C ILE A 126 -5.37 -1.94 -2.58
N GLY A 127 -6.66 -2.14 -2.38
CA GLY A 127 -7.67 -2.24 -3.42
C GLY A 127 -7.93 -0.93 -4.16
N ARG A 128 -9.02 -0.89 -4.92
CA ARG A 128 -9.47 0.28 -5.69
C ARG A 128 -10.24 1.25 -4.80
N ASP A 129 -10.16 2.54 -5.13
CA ASP A 129 -10.93 3.60 -4.48
C ASP A 129 -10.77 3.61 -2.95
N VAL A 130 -9.57 3.21 -2.47
CA VAL A 130 -9.21 3.22 -1.06
C VAL A 130 -8.58 4.56 -0.69
N HIS A 131 -8.97 5.11 0.46
CA HIS A 131 -8.31 6.27 1.04
C HIS A 131 -7.53 5.86 2.29
N LEU A 132 -6.19 5.89 2.21
CA LEU A 132 -5.33 5.83 3.38
C LEU A 132 -5.03 7.27 3.82
N SER A 133 -5.66 7.71 4.91
CA SER A 133 -5.51 9.10 5.40
C SER A 133 -4.12 9.37 5.96
N GLY A 134 -3.84 10.63 6.28
CA GLY A 134 -2.52 11.07 6.73
C GLY A 134 -1.97 10.27 7.89
N GLY A 135 -0.72 9.82 7.74
CA GLY A 135 0.01 9.06 8.75
C GLY A 135 -0.47 7.64 9.00
N VAL A 136 -1.31 7.07 8.12
CA VAL A 136 -1.72 5.66 8.20
C VAL A 136 -0.50 4.75 8.04
N GLY A 137 -0.35 3.77 8.93
CA GLY A 137 0.67 2.75 8.88
C GLY A 137 0.12 1.39 8.44
N ILE A 138 0.31 1.01 7.19
CA ILE A 138 0.05 -0.36 6.72
C ILE A 138 1.33 -1.16 6.86
N GLY A 139 1.32 -2.17 7.73
CA GLY A 139 2.48 -2.98 8.02
C GLY A 139 2.91 -3.88 6.86
N GLY A 140 4.21 -4.11 6.78
CA GLY A 140 4.78 -5.05 5.83
C GLY A 140 4.83 -6.46 6.38
N VAL A 141 4.51 -7.45 5.55
CA VAL A 141 4.64 -8.86 5.87
C VAL A 141 5.45 -9.56 4.77
N LEU A 142 6.74 -9.28 4.74
CA LEU A 142 7.67 -9.94 3.82
C LEU A 142 8.08 -11.31 4.36
N GLU A 143 8.32 -11.39 5.65
CA GLU A 143 8.72 -12.60 6.38
C GLU A 143 7.70 -12.94 7.49
N PRO A 144 7.42 -14.23 7.68
CA PRO A 144 7.81 -15.37 6.85
C PRO A 144 7.10 -15.37 5.48
N PRO A 145 7.72 -15.93 4.42
CA PRO A 145 7.14 -15.91 3.06
C PRO A 145 5.73 -16.50 2.95
N GLY A 146 5.40 -17.45 3.82
CA GLY A 146 4.08 -18.08 3.88
C GLY A 146 2.98 -17.22 4.53
N ALA A 147 3.35 -16.17 5.27
CA ALA A 147 2.36 -15.32 5.93
C ALA A 147 1.60 -14.48 4.92
N ARG A 148 0.29 -14.32 5.14
CA ARG A 148 -0.56 -13.44 4.34
C ARG A 148 -0.12 -11.97 4.53
N PRO A 149 0.01 -11.17 3.47
CA PRO A 149 0.23 -9.73 3.60
C PRO A 149 -1.02 -9.03 4.15
N VAL A 150 -0.87 -7.79 4.59
CA VAL A 150 -2.02 -6.93 4.88
C VAL A 150 -2.80 -6.70 3.59
N ILE A 151 -4.12 -6.82 3.67
CA ILE A 151 -5.05 -6.63 2.56
C ILE A 151 -6.09 -5.60 2.98
N ILE A 152 -6.22 -4.53 2.22
CA ILE A 152 -7.29 -3.55 2.30
C ILE A 152 -8.10 -3.66 1.03
N GLU A 153 -9.34 -4.15 1.11
CA GLU A 153 -10.19 -4.32 -0.09
C GLU A 153 -10.74 -2.99 -0.60
N ASP A 154 -11.44 -3.06 -1.74
CA ASP A 154 -11.94 -1.91 -2.49
C ASP A 154 -12.86 -1.00 -1.62
N GLY A 155 -12.82 0.31 -1.87
CA GLY A 155 -13.72 1.29 -1.25
C GLY A 155 -13.48 1.58 0.22
N CYS A 156 -12.41 1.06 0.83
CA CYS A 156 -12.12 1.29 2.24
C CYS A 156 -11.67 2.73 2.51
N PHE A 157 -12.10 3.27 3.65
CA PHE A 157 -11.56 4.49 4.22
C PHE A 157 -10.80 4.18 5.51
N VAL A 158 -9.51 4.48 5.54
CA VAL A 158 -8.66 4.26 6.72
C VAL A 158 -8.29 5.62 7.30
N GLY A 159 -8.84 5.93 8.47
CA GLY A 159 -8.69 7.21 9.15
C GLY A 159 -7.25 7.50 9.57
N SER A 160 -6.93 8.79 9.75
CA SER A 160 -5.58 9.27 10.03
C SER A 160 -4.93 8.53 11.21
N ARG A 161 -3.66 8.17 11.06
CA ARG A 161 -2.83 7.49 12.06
C ARG A 161 -3.36 6.11 12.50
N CYS A 162 -4.24 5.48 11.72
CA CYS A 162 -4.53 4.07 11.91
C CYS A 162 -3.31 3.21 11.61
N ILE A 163 -3.17 2.11 12.35
CA ILE A 163 -2.11 1.11 12.14
C ILE A 163 -2.79 -0.24 11.87
N VAL A 164 -2.50 -0.82 10.69
CA VAL A 164 -3.01 -2.13 10.26
C VAL A 164 -1.82 -3.02 9.93
N VAL A 165 -1.62 -4.09 10.69
CA VAL A 165 -0.38 -4.91 10.64
C VAL A 165 -0.70 -6.42 10.63
N GLU A 166 0.34 -7.26 10.58
CA GLU A 166 0.27 -8.70 10.82
C GLU A 166 -0.68 -9.47 9.90
N GLY A 167 -0.78 -9.05 8.64
CA GLY A 167 -1.60 -9.74 7.65
C GLY A 167 -3.12 -9.60 7.87
N VAL A 168 -3.53 -8.57 8.59
CA VAL A 168 -4.96 -8.22 8.74
C VAL A 168 -5.60 -8.04 7.38
N HIS A 169 -6.81 -8.55 7.23
CA HIS A 169 -7.66 -8.37 6.07
C HIS A 169 -8.82 -7.44 6.44
N VAL A 170 -8.85 -6.28 5.82
CA VAL A 170 -9.94 -5.31 5.91
C VAL A 170 -10.85 -5.51 4.69
N GLY A 171 -12.10 -5.91 4.94
CA GLY A 171 -13.09 -6.17 3.89
C GLY A 171 -13.52 -4.89 3.17
N ALA A 172 -14.10 -5.07 1.97
CA ALA A 172 -14.52 -3.96 1.11
C ALA A 172 -15.44 -2.97 1.83
N GLU A 173 -15.31 -1.68 1.47
CA GLU A 173 -16.12 -0.56 1.99
C GLU A 173 -16.02 -0.34 3.51
N ALA A 174 -15.04 -0.98 4.19
CA ALA A 174 -14.84 -0.76 5.62
C ALA A 174 -14.30 0.64 5.92
N VAL A 175 -14.74 1.19 7.04
CA VAL A 175 -14.28 2.48 7.56
C VAL A 175 -13.57 2.27 8.90
N LEU A 176 -12.30 2.62 8.96
CA LEU A 176 -11.51 2.64 10.19
C LEU A 176 -11.43 4.08 10.71
N GLY A 177 -11.89 4.30 11.95
CA GLY A 177 -11.79 5.63 12.59
C GLY A 177 -10.34 6.04 12.85
N ALA A 178 -10.09 7.35 12.95
CA ALA A 178 -8.74 7.87 13.20
C ALA A 178 -8.12 7.31 14.50
N GLY A 179 -6.83 6.98 14.46
CA GLY A 179 -6.09 6.44 15.60
C GLY A 179 -6.41 4.96 15.92
N GLY A 180 -7.23 4.30 15.11
CA GLY A 180 -7.53 2.87 15.29
C GLY A 180 -6.30 1.98 15.05
N SER A 181 -6.25 0.83 15.71
CA SER A 181 -5.24 -0.21 15.46
C SER A 181 -5.91 -1.54 15.12
N GLY A 182 -5.42 -2.20 14.09
CA GLY A 182 -5.83 -3.56 13.70
C GLY A 182 -4.60 -4.48 13.73
N SER A 183 -4.53 -5.32 14.73
CA SER A 183 -3.55 -6.40 14.83
C SER A 183 -4.29 -7.70 15.10
N GLY A 184 -4.22 -8.66 14.17
CA GLY A 184 -4.77 -9.99 14.36
C GLY A 184 -6.29 -10.07 14.67
N LEU A 185 -7.03 -8.97 14.46
CA LEU A 185 -8.46 -8.93 14.77
C LEU A 185 -9.26 -9.83 13.82
N SER A 186 -10.16 -10.63 14.39
CA SER A 186 -11.14 -11.36 13.60
C SER A 186 -12.12 -10.41 12.93
N ARG A 187 -12.82 -10.85 11.88
CA ARG A 187 -13.90 -10.08 11.24
C ARG A 187 -14.95 -9.60 12.27
N GLY A 188 -15.22 -10.37 13.32
CA GLY A 188 -16.14 -10.02 14.41
C GLY A 188 -15.60 -8.85 15.25
N ASP A 189 -14.30 -8.84 15.52
CA ASP A 189 -13.66 -7.77 16.31
C ASP A 189 -13.61 -6.45 15.51
N LEU A 190 -13.39 -6.53 14.20
CA LEU A 190 -13.43 -5.37 13.31
C LEU A 190 -14.85 -4.76 13.23
N LEU A 191 -15.87 -5.60 13.12
CA LEU A 191 -17.28 -5.17 13.10
C LEU A 191 -17.70 -4.56 14.44
N ALA A 192 -17.21 -5.06 15.57
CA ALA A 192 -17.45 -4.48 16.88
C ALA A 192 -16.80 -3.09 17.01
N LEU A 193 -15.57 -2.92 16.54
CA LEU A 193 -14.90 -1.60 16.47
C LEU A 193 -15.64 -0.61 15.57
N LEU A 194 -16.20 -1.08 14.45
CA LEU A 194 -16.97 -0.23 13.52
C LEU A 194 -18.33 0.16 14.09
N ALA A 195 -18.96 -0.69 14.92
CA ALA A 195 -20.23 -0.38 15.58
C ALA A 195 -20.13 0.80 16.55
N ASP A 196 -18.97 0.96 17.21
CA ASP A 196 -18.69 2.11 18.08
C ASP A 196 -18.44 3.42 17.32
N TYR A 197 -18.15 3.33 16.02
CA TYR A 197 -17.87 4.46 15.11
C TYR A 197 -19.00 4.76 14.10
N ALA A 198 -20.18 4.17 14.30
CA ALA A 198 -21.36 4.58 13.53
C ALA A 198 -21.53 6.12 13.66
N PRO A 199 -21.72 6.86 12.58
CA PRO A 199 -21.90 8.30 12.68
C PRO A 199 -23.05 8.60 13.64
N ARG A 200 -22.75 9.33 14.71
CA ARG A 200 -23.82 9.79 15.61
C ARG A 200 -24.77 10.63 14.77
N PRO A 201 -26.09 10.40 14.84
CA PRO A 201 -27.04 11.24 14.15
C PRO A 201 -26.76 12.70 14.54
N GLY A 202 -26.56 13.55 13.54
CA GLY A 202 -26.35 14.97 13.74
C GLY A 202 -27.49 15.56 14.61
N PRO A 203 -27.27 16.70 15.25
CA PRO A 203 -28.33 17.36 16.01
C PRO A 203 -29.53 17.59 15.07
N PRO A 204 -30.76 17.42 15.58
CA PRO A 204 -31.95 17.63 14.77
C PRO A 204 -31.96 19.06 14.21
N PRO A 205 -32.45 19.27 12.99
CA PRO A 205 -32.56 20.60 12.40
C PRO A 205 -33.33 21.52 13.33
N PRO A 206 -33.01 22.84 13.37
CA PRO A 206 -33.76 23.80 14.18
C PRO A 206 -35.24 23.77 13.79
N ARG A 207 -36.13 23.79 14.77
CA ARG A 207 -37.56 23.85 14.51
C ARG A 207 -37.89 25.15 13.78
N PRO A 208 -38.72 25.08 12.74
CA PRO A 208 -39.20 26.32 12.11
C PRO A 208 -39.95 27.15 13.13
N GLY A 209 -39.57 28.45 13.24
CA GLY A 209 -40.24 29.43 14.06
C GLY A 209 -41.58 29.88 13.45
#